data_63e6e638f4246fbcdd26b424ce50c937
#
_entry.id   63e6e638f4246fbcdd26b424ce50c937
#
_cell.length_a   1.000
_cell.length_b   1.000
_cell.length_c   1.000
_cell.angle_alpha   90.00
_cell.angle_beta   90.00
_cell.angle_gamma   90.00
#
_symmetry.space_group_name_H-M   'P 1'
#
loop_
_entity.id
_entity.type
_entity.pdbx_description
1 polymer ?
#
loop_
_entity_poly.entity_id
_entity_poly.type
_entity_poly.pdbx_seq_one_letter_code
_entity_poly.pdbx_strand_id
1 'polypeptide(L)'
;MADIPFLNPSVLTQLDLPIPNRIETPLKLEPLNLNRPYEPSKEIQAYRRLYGLDQLEGQFWQGYVKMPLFKLHVQVYKPVIDQIKGTVFLLHGYLEHSGIYQPIIRELLDQGFSVITYDLPGHGLSDGNAASIQNFDHYQQVLHAVHQYLRNADQLPKPWLGIGQSTGAAIWMHHL
;
A
#
# COMPACT_ATOMS: atom_id res chain seq x y z
N MET A 1 11.15 -36.11 -1.36
CA MET A 1 10.46 -34.83 -1.54
C MET A 1 8.98 -35.12 -1.30
N ALA A 2 8.43 -34.69 -0.19
CA ALA A 2 7.02 -34.94 0.11
C ALA A 2 6.20 -33.85 -0.58
N ASP A 3 5.22 -34.29 -1.38
CA ASP A 3 4.26 -33.41 -2.04
C ASP A 3 3.47 -32.63 -0.99
N ILE A 4 3.61 -31.32 -0.98
CA ILE A 4 2.74 -30.43 -0.21
C ILE A 4 1.42 -30.37 -0.99
N PRO A 5 0.31 -30.90 -0.47
CA PRO A 5 -0.97 -30.84 -1.16
C PRO A 5 -1.40 -29.37 -1.27
N PHE A 6 -1.58 -28.88 -2.50
CA PHE A 6 -2.27 -27.62 -2.74
C PHE A 6 -3.66 -27.69 -2.09
N LEU A 7 -3.89 -26.82 -1.10
CA LEU A 7 -5.21 -26.70 -0.50
C LEU A 7 -6.20 -26.23 -1.58
N ASN A 8 -7.20 -27.08 -1.84
CA ASN A 8 -8.27 -26.79 -2.77
C ASN A 8 -8.99 -25.48 -2.32
N PRO A 9 -9.17 -24.49 -3.19
CA PRO A 9 -9.87 -23.25 -2.83
C PRO A 9 -11.26 -23.45 -2.23
N SER A 10 -11.95 -24.56 -2.53
CA SER A 10 -13.23 -24.92 -1.92
C SER A 10 -13.13 -25.32 -0.42
N VAL A 11 -11.95 -25.65 0.08
CA VAL A 11 -11.75 -25.95 1.50
C VAL A 11 -11.66 -24.67 2.33
N LEU A 12 -11.23 -23.55 1.74
CA LEU A 12 -11.17 -22.25 2.41
C LEU A 12 -12.56 -21.64 2.67
N THR A 13 -13.57 -22.07 1.91
CA THR A 13 -14.96 -21.62 2.09
C THR A 13 -15.71 -22.39 3.20
N GLN A 14 -15.15 -23.48 3.72
CA GLN A 14 -15.76 -24.29 4.78
C GLN A 14 -15.19 -24.04 6.18
N LEU A 15 -14.16 -23.21 6.31
CA LEU A 15 -13.74 -22.72 7.61
C LEU A 15 -14.66 -21.56 8.00
N ASP A 16 -15.78 -21.87 8.66
CA ASP A 16 -16.62 -20.93 9.42
C ASP A 16 -15.85 -20.36 10.63
N LEU A 17 -14.65 -19.88 10.38
CA LEU A 17 -13.99 -18.99 11.31
C LEU A 17 -14.73 -17.65 11.21
N PRO A 18 -15.25 -17.11 12.33
CA PRO A 18 -15.76 -15.76 12.30
C PRO A 18 -14.63 -14.87 11.84
N ILE A 19 -14.70 -14.39 10.59
CA ILE A 19 -13.80 -13.35 10.09
C ILE A 19 -14.22 -12.11 10.87
N PRO A 20 -13.46 -11.71 11.92
CA PRO A 20 -13.83 -10.55 12.68
C PRO A 20 -13.72 -9.36 11.72
N ASN A 21 -14.83 -8.66 11.52
CA ASN A 21 -14.91 -7.42 10.76
C ASN A 21 -14.77 -7.52 9.23
N ARG A 22 -15.53 -8.43 8.59
CA ARG A 22 -15.75 -8.33 7.16
C ARG A 22 -16.29 -6.93 6.83
N ILE A 23 -15.56 -6.17 6.05
CA ILE A 23 -16.05 -4.89 5.52
C ILE A 23 -17.15 -5.24 4.51
N GLU A 24 -18.40 -5.15 4.94
CA GLU A 24 -19.57 -5.55 4.13
C GLU A 24 -19.83 -4.61 2.95
N THR A 25 -19.26 -3.40 3.01
CA THR A 25 -19.43 -2.37 1.97
C THR A 25 -18.13 -2.18 1.20
N PRO A 26 -18.14 -2.15 -0.15
CA PRO A 26 -16.94 -1.86 -0.92
C PRO A 26 -16.35 -0.52 -0.50
N LEU A 27 -15.05 -0.50 -0.20
CA LEU A 27 -14.34 0.74 0.14
C LEU A 27 -14.40 1.71 -1.04
N LYS A 28 -15.09 2.83 -0.86
CA LYS A 28 -15.06 3.94 -1.81
C LYS A 28 -13.80 4.77 -1.54
N LEU A 29 -12.81 4.59 -2.38
CA LEU A 29 -11.61 5.43 -2.38
C LEU A 29 -11.86 6.64 -3.28
N GLU A 30 -11.55 7.82 -2.76
CA GLU A 30 -11.49 9.06 -3.53
C GLU A 30 -10.11 9.19 -4.21
N PRO A 31 -9.96 10.06 -5.23
CA PRO A 31 -8.64 10.38 -5.78
C PRO A 31 -7.69 10.88 -4.69
N LEU A 32 -6.45 10.39 -4.69
CA LEU A 32 -5.44 10.85 -3.75
C LEU A 32 -5.21 12.36 -3.93
N ASN A 33 -5.26 13.11 -2.83
CA ASN A 33 -5.01 14.55 -2.84
C ASN A 33 -4.25 14.96 -1.58
N LEU A 34 -2.98 15.30 -1.71
CA LEU A 34 -2.12 15.72 -0.60
C LEU A 34 -2.28 17.20 -0.22
N ASN A 35 -2.98 18.00 -1.04
CA ASN A 35 -3.12 19.45 -0.81
C ASN A 35 -4.23 19.83 0.19
N ARG A 36 -4.94 18.85 0.70
CA ARG A 36 -6.00 19.07 1.71
C ARG A 36 -5.88 18.05 2.84
N PRO A 37 -6.33 18.37 4.06
CA PRO A 37 -6.47 17.38 5.12
C PRO A 37 -7.31 16.21 4.64
N TYR A 38 -6.93 15.00 5.03
CA TYR A 38 -7.65 13.79 4.68
C TYR A 38 -8.58 13.38 5.83
N GLU A 39 -9.86 13.27 5.53
CA GLU A 39 -10.88 12.80 6.45
C GLU A 39 -11.35 11.41 6.00
N PRO A 40 -10.99 10.33 6.74
CA PRO A 40 -11.35 8.98 6.36
C PRO A 40 -12.83 8.71 6.58
N SER A 41 -13.49 8.07 5.60
CA SER A 41 -14.85 7.53 5.78
C SER A 41 -14.88 6.47 6.89
N LYS A 42 -16.08 6.09 7.35
CA LYS A 42 -16.23 5.05 8.41
C LYS A 42 -15.61 3.71 7.98
N GLU A 43 -15.75 3.36 6.71
CA GLU A 43 -15.21 2.14 6.13
C GLU A 43 -13.67 2.17 6.10
N ILE A 44 -13.09 3.29 5.74
CA ILE A 44 -11.64 3.50 5.77
C ILE A 44 -11.13 3.46 7.21
N GLN A 45 -11.84 4.05 8.15
CA GLN A 45 -11.50 3.97 9.58
C GLN A 45 -11.53 2.50 10.07
N ALA A 46 -12.53 1.72 9.65
CA ALA A 46 -12.60 0.29 9.99
C ALA A 46 -11.43 -0.51 9.39
N TYR A 47 -11.10 -0.27 8.12
CA TYR A 47 -9.91 -0.84 7.47
C TYR A 47 -8.63 -0.50 8.24
N ARG A 48 -8.44 0.77 8.60
CA ARG A 48 -7.26 1.22 9.36
C ARG A 48 -7.17 0.55 10.73
N ARG A 49 -8.29 0.43 11.46
CA ARG A 49 -8.33 -0.29 12.75
C ARG A 49 -7.99 -1.76 12.60
N LEU A 50 -8.49 -2.43 11.55
CA LEU A 50 -8.22 -3.84 11.29
C LEU A 50 -6.72 -4.15 11.20
N TYR A 51 -5.96 -3.23 10.61
CA TYR A 51 -4.51 -3.39 10.42
C TYR A 51 -3.66 -2.55 11.40
N GLY A 52 -4.26 -1.93 12.40
CA GLY A 52 -3.54 -1.09 13.37
C GLY A 52 -2.96 0.21 12.81
N LEU A 53 -3.36 0.58 11.60
CA LEU A 53 -2.90 1.80 10.93
C LEU A 53 -3.43 3.08 11.58
N ASP A 54 -4.50 3.00 12.35
CA ASP A 54 -5.06 4.08 13.15
C ASP A 54 -4.21 4.45 14.37
N GLN A 55 -3.27 3.56 14.76
CA GLN A 55 -2.32 3.76 15.84
C GLN A 55 -1.01 4.44 15.38
N LEU A 56 -0.88 4.72 14.08
CA LEU A 56 0.27 5.45 13.55
C LEU A 56 0.12 6.94 13.86
N GLU A 57 1.15 7.51 14.49
CA GLU A 57 1.21 8.93 14.74
C GLU A 57 1.62 9.68 13.47
N GLY A 58 1.03 10.86 13.26
CA GLY A 58 1.35 11.69 12.11
C GLY A 58 0.17 12.04 11.24
N GLN A 59 0.47 12.69 10.14
CA GLN A 59 -0.50 12.97 9.09
C GLN A 59 -0.55 11.81 8.11
N PHE A 60 -1.72 11.51 7.59
CA PHE A 60 -1.83 10.52 6.54
C PHE A 60 -2.83 10.95 5.46
N TRP A 61 -2.59 10.44 4.28
CA TRP A 61 -3.48 10.54 3.14
C TRP A 61 -3.63 9.16 2.52
N GLN A 62 -4.78 8.93 1.96
CA GLN A 62 -5.09 7.67 1.30
C GLN A 62 -6.08 7.96 0.17
N GLY A 63 -5.92 7.26 -0.93
CA GLY A 63 -6.78 7.45 -2.07
C GLY A 63 -6.33 6.60 -3.24
N TYR A 64 -6.92 6.82 -4.40
CA TYR A 64 -6.47 6.14 -5.59
C TYR A 64 -5.68 7.07 -6.52
N VAL A 65 -4.73 6.47 -7.21
CA VAL A 65 -4.07 7.04 -8.40
C VAL A 65 -4.55 6.25 -9.61
N LYS A 66 -5.19 6.95 -10.56
CA LYS A 66 -5.71 6.34 -11.79
C LYS A 66 -4.63 6.33 -12.85
N MET A 67 -4.45 5.18 -13.48
CA MET A 67 -3.55 4.92 -14.60
C MET A 67 -4.30 4.29 -15.77
N PRO A 68 -3.71 4.19 -16.97
CA PRO A 68 -4.40 3.60 -18.12
C PRO A 68 -4.91 2.19 -17.88
N LEU A 69 -4.14 1.34 -17.17
CA LEU A 69 -4.46 -0.08 -16.94
C LEU A 69 -4.99 -0.38 -15.54
N PHE A 70 -4.69 0.47 -14.54
CA PHE A 70 -4.98 0.19 -13.14
C PHE A 70 -5.47 1.43 -12.39
N LYS A 71 -6.24 1.19 -11.36
CA LYS A 71 -6.57 2.16 -10.31
C LYS A 71 -5.92 1.67 -9.03
N LEU A 72 -4.88 2.35 -8.60
CA LEU A 72 -4.05 1.92 -7.49
C LEU A 72 -4.45 2.58 -6.18
N HIS A 73 -4.58 1.79 -5.14
CA HIS A 73 -4.69 2.27 -3.78
C HIS A 73 -3.31 2.73 -3.28
N VAL A 74 -3.19 4.00 -2.95
CA VAL A 74 -1.96 4.62 -2.46
C VAL A 74 -2.18 5.21 -1.08
N GLN A 75 -1.24 5.02 -0.18
CA GLN A 75 -1.20 5.58 1.15
C GLN A 75 0.07 6.40 1.33
N VAL A 76 -0.05 7.55 1.96
CA VAL A 76 1.06 8.45 2.28
C VAL A 76 0.99 8.80 3.76
N TYR A 77 2.12 8.69 4.44
CA TYR A 77 2.27 9.00 5.86
C TYR A 77 3.39 10.02 6.03
N LYS A 78 3.19 10.95 6.94
CA LYS A 78 4.16 12.00 7.26
C LYS A 78 4.29 12.13 8.79
N PRO A 79 5.51 12.02 9.34
CA PRO A 79 5.72 12.21 10.77
C PRO A 79 5.45 13.66 11.21
N VAL A 80 5.09 13.86 12.47
CA VAL A 80 4.95 15.20 13.08
C VAL A 80 6.28 15.59 13.70
N ILE A 81 7.19 16.05 12.88
CA ILE A 81 8.52 16.53 13.28
C ILE A 81 8.92 17.73 12.42
N ASP A 82 9.82 18.57 12.94
CA ASP A 82 10.26 19.81 12.24
C ASP A 82 11.10 19.53 11.00
N GLN A 83 11.96 18.50 11.04
CA GLN A 83 12.86 18.14 9.95
C GLN A 83 12.68 16.69 9.53
N ILE A 84 12.00 16.49 8.42
CA ILE A 84 11.83 15.16 7.82
C ILE A 84 13.09 14.81 7.02
N LYS A 85 13.65 13.64 7.28
CA LYS A 85 14.93 13.18 6.68
C LYS A 85 14.83 12.82 5.21
N GLY A 86 13.63 12.53 4.72
CA GLY A 86 13.36 12.10 3.35
C GLY A 86 12.06 11.32 3.24
N THR A 87 11.84 10.68 2.12
CA THR A 87 10.63 9.91 1.84
C THR A 87 11.01 8.50 1.39
N VAL A 88 10.38 7.50 1.99
CA VAL A 88 10.56 6.08 1.66
C VAL A 88 9.38 5.56 0.88
N PHE A 89 9.62 4.98 -0.29
CA PHE A 89 8.68 4.13 -1.00
C PHE A 89 8.80 2.71 -0.48
N LEU A 90 7.77 2.21 0.17
CA LEU A 90 7.70 0.87 0.76
C LEU A 90 6.79 -0.02 -0.08
N LEU A 91 7.35 -1.06 -0.71
CA LEU A 91 6.63 -1.99 -1.58
C LEU A 91 6.49 -3.36 -0.94
N HIS A 92 5.27 -3.87 -0.92
CA HIS A 92 4.94 -5.18 -0.36
C HIS A 92 5.32 -6.35 -1.29
N GLY A 93 5.33 -7.55 -0.74
CA GLY A 93 5.59 -8.80 -1.47
C GLY A 93 4.36 -9.37 -2.18
N TYR A 94 4.56 -10.49 -2.89
CA TYR A 94 3.48 -11.24 -3.53
C TYR A 94 2.51 -11.81 -2.48
N LEU A 95 1.22 -11.79 -2.77
CA LEU A 95 0.11 -12.18 -1.87
C LEU A 95 -0.04 -11.34 -0.60
N GLU A 96 0.63 -10.21 -0.53
CA GLU A 96 0.54 -9.25 0.56
C GLU A 96 -0.20 -7.98 0.10
N HIS A 97 -0.29 -7.00 0.98
CA HIS A 97 -0.82 -5.67 0.68
C HIS A 97 -0.27 -4.65 1.70
N SER A 98 -0.36 -3.37 1.38
CA SER A 98 0.22 -2.30 2.19
C SER A 98 -0.31 -2.24 3.64
N GLY A 99 -1.51 -2.71 3.90
CA GLY A 99 -2.13 -2.65 5.22
C GLY A 99 -1.38 -3.43 6.30
N ILE A 100 -0.73 -4.55 5.95
CA ILE A 100 0.00 -5.39 6.93
C ILE A 100 1.38 -4.83 7.30
N TYR A 101 1.82 -3.76 6.64
CA TYR A 101 3.15 -3.15 6.85
C TYR A 101 3.17 -2.09 7.96
N GLN A 102 2.13 -2.01 8.77
CA GLN A 102 2.03 -1.06 9.88
C GLN A 102 3.29 -1.01 10.77
N PRO A 103 3.93 -2.13 11.18
CA PRO A 103 5.12 -2.06 12.02
C PRO A 103 6.31 -1.38 11.33
N ILE A 104 6.50 -1.63 10.03
CA ILE A 104 7.58 -1.02 9.24
C ILE A 104 7.28 0.46 9.00
N ILE A 105 6.02 0.81 8.71
CA ILE A 105 5.60 2.20 8.54
C ILE A 105 5.86 2.97 9.84
N ARG A 106 5.50 2.41 10.99
CA ARG A 106 5.75 3.02 12.31
C ARG A 106 7.23 3.30 12.50
N GLU A 107 8.08 2.29 12.33
CA GLU A 107 9.52 2.44 12.49
C GLU A 107 10.09 3.55 11.60
N LEU A 108 9.67 3.62 10.34
CA LEU A 108 10.13 4.66 9.41
C LEU A 108 9.67 6.06 9.85
N LEU A 109 8.43 6.20 10.34
CA LEU A 109 7.93 7.46 10.88
C LEU A 109 8.70 7.88 12.13
N ASP A 110 8.95 6.95 13.05
CA ASP A 110 9.72 7.17 14.27
C ASP A 110 11.18 7.57 13.97
N GLN A 111 11.73 7.03 12.87
CA GLN A 111 13.05 7.44 12.35
C GLN A 111 13.03 8.77 11.60
N GLY A 112 11.87 9.38 11.42
CA GLY A 112 11.73 10.71 10.81
C GLY A 112 11.63 10.71 9.29
N PHE A 113 11.16 9.62 8.67
CA PHE A 113 10.89 9.55 7.25
C PHE A 113 9.40 9.65 6.95
N SER A 114 9.04 10.34 5.87
CA SER A 114 7.72 10.14 5.25
C SER A 114 7.68 8.78 4.53
N VAL A 115 6.50 8.18 4.45
CA VAL A 115 6.34 6.86 3.81
C VAL A 115 5.26 6.94 2.74
N ILE A 116 5.59 6.42 1.56
CA ILE A 116 4.66 6.15 0.47
C ILE A 116 4.56 4.64 0.34
N THR A 117 3.36 4.10 0.34
CA THR A 117 3.11 2.70 -0.01
C THR A 117 1.89 2.60 -0.89
N TYR A 118 1.81 1.58 -1.72
CA TYR A 118 0.62 1.31 -2.53
C TYR A 118 0.44 -0.20 -2.69
N ASP A 119 -0.79 -0.61 -2.88
CA ASP A 119 -1.10 -1.99 -3.21
C ASP A 119 -0.73 -2.26 -4.67
N LEU A 120 0.07 -3.29 -4.91
CA LEU A 120 0.43 -3.72 -6.26
C LEU A 120 -0.84 -4.10 -7.07
N PRO A 121 -0.83 -3.99 -8.40
CA PRO A 121 -1.94 -4.45 -9.23
C PRO A 121 -2.41 -5.86 -8.85
N GLY A 122 -3.71 -6.03 -8.69
CA GLY A 122 -4.32 -7.31 -8.27
C GLY A 122 -4.16 -7.65 -6.79
N HIS A 123 -3.69 -6.72 -5.95
CA HIS A 123 -3.51 -6.91 -4.51
C HIS A 123 -4.27 -5.85 -3.70
N GLY A 124 -4.60 -6.18 -2.47
CA GLY A 124 -5.23 -5.25 -1.52
C GLY A 124 -6.47 -4.56 -2.09
N LEU A 125 -6.44 -3.23 -2.12
CA LEU A 125 -7.52 -2.37 -2.62
C LEU A 125 -7.25 -1.82 -4.04
N SER A 126 -6.19 -2.27 -4.70
CA SER A 126 -5.87 -1.92 -6.09
C SER A 126 -6.62 -2.79 -7.08
N ASP A 127 -6.92 -2.22 -8.27
CA ASP A 127 -7.52 -2.95 -9.38
C ASP A 127 -6.56 -3.99 -9.97
N GLY A 128 -7.10 -4.90 -10.74
CA GLY A 128 -6.38 -5.94 -11.46
C GLY A 128 -6.91 -7.34 -11.16
N ASN A 129 -6.46 -8.33 -11.91
CA ASN A 129 -6.78 -9.72 -11.62
C ASN A 129 -6.07 -10.16 -10.34
N ALA A 130 -6.78 -10.85 -9.46
CA ALA A 130 -6.26 -11.22 -8.15
C ALA A 130 -4.89 -11.94 -8.25
N ALA A 131 -3.90 -11.39 -7.56
CA ALA A 131 -2.53 -11.90 -7.49
C ALA A 131 -1.93 -12.25 -8.88
N SER A 132 -2.24 -11.48 -9.91
CA SER A 132 -1.79 -11.75 -11.27
C SER A 132 -1.42 -10.47 -12.01
N ILE A 133 -0.37 -10.57 -12.83
CA ILE A 133 0.04 -9.51 -13.75
C ILE A 133 0.51 -10.13 -15.05
N GLN A 134 0.17 -9.55 -16.18
CA GLN A 134 0.51 -10.12 -17.50
C GLN A 134 2.00 -9.99 -17.84
N ASN A 135 2.62 -8.89 -17.39
CA ASN A 135 4.02 -8.61 -17.64
C ASN A 135 4.62 -7.91 -16.42
N PHE A 136 5.82 -8.29 -16.02
CA PHE A 136 6.53 -7.66 -14.91
C PHE A 136 6.80 -6.17 -15.14
N ASP A 137 6.97 -5.76 -16.41
CA ASP A 137 7.15 -4.35 -16.79
C ASP A 137 5.95 -3.46 -16.39
N HIS A 138 4.76 -4.03 -16.22
CA HIS A 138 3.62 -3.29 -15.69
C HIS A 138 3.87 -2.79 -14.26
N TYR A 139 4.61 -3.52 -13.43
CA TYR A 139 5.01 -3.03 -12.10
C TYR A 139 5.94 -1.83 -12.21
N GLN A 140 6.84 -1.79 -13.20
CA GLN A 140 7.72 -0.65 -13.44
C GLN A 140 6.92 0.59 -13.89
N GLN A 141 5.97 0.39 -14.80
CA GLN A 141 5.07 1.47 -15.24
C GLN A 141 4.26 2.04 -14.07
N VAL A 142 3.80 1.16 -13.18
CA VAL A 142 3.07 1.51 -11.96
C VAL A 142 3.95 2.33 -11.02
N LEU A 143 5.15 1.85 -10.69
CA LEU A 143 6.10 2.55 -9.84
C LEU A 143 6.42 3.94 -10.39
N HIS A 144 6.74 4.01 -11.69
CA HIS A 144 7.05 5.27 -12.37
C HIS A 144 5.88 6.27 -12.31
N ALA A 145 4.67 5.80 -12.54
CA ALA A 145 3.50 6.67 -12.52
C ALA A 145 3.13 7.17 -11.12
N VAL A 146 3.23 6.33 -10.08
CA VAL A 146 3.05 6.76 -8.69
C VAL A 146 4.14 7.77 -8.31
N HIS A 147 5.39 7.48 -8.69
CA HIS A 147 6.50 8.41 -8.50
C HIS A 147 6.25 9.76 -9.19
N GLN A 148 5.84 9.77 -10.45
CA GLN A 148 5.53 11.01 -11.18
C GLN A 148 4.36 11.78 -10.55
N TYR A 149 3.32 11.06 -10.12
CA TYR A 149 2.15 11.68 -9.49
C TYR A 149 2.53 12.43 -8.21
N LEU A 150 3.45 11.88 -7.42
CA LEU A 150 3.82 12.39 -6.11
C LEU A 150 5.05 13.32 -6.11
N ARG A 151 5.86 13.34 -7.19
CA ARG A 151 7.15 14.04 -7.22
C ARG A 151 7.10 15.54 -6.97
N ASN A 152 5.94 16.15 -7.21
CA ASN A 152 5.73 17.59 -7.06
C ASN A 152 5.01 17.93 -5.75
N ALA A 153 4.83 16.95 -4.85
CA ALA A 153 4.20 17.19 -3.56
C ALA A 153 5.23 17.75 -2.58
N ASP A 154 5.04 18.99 -2.15
CA ASP A 154 5.92 19.66 -1.19
C ASP A 154 5.98 18.94 0.17
N GLN A 155 4.97 18.10 0.47
CA GLN A 155 4.90 17.31 1.69
C GLN A 155 5.87 16.13 1.71
N LEU A 156 6.51 15.80 0.59
CA LEU A 156 7.32 14.61 0.40
C LEU A 156 8.79 14.98 0.08
N PRO A 157 9.58 15.34 1.12
CA PRO A 157 10.95 15.81 0.93
C PRO A 157 11.88 14.71 0.40
N LYS A 158 12.93 15.15 -0.27
CA LYS A 158 14.05 14.30 -0.71
C LYS A 158 15.07 14.12 0.41
N PRO A 159 15.93 13.06 0.38
CA PRO A 159 16.01 12.05 -0.68
C PRO A 159 14.80 11.11 -0.69
N TRP A 160 14.50 10.53 -1.86
CA TRP A 160 13.53 9.44 -2.00
C TRP A 160 14.27 8.11 -2.04
N LEU A 161 13.87 7.20 -1.17
CA LEU A 161 14.49 5.90 -0.94
C LEU A 161 13.50 4.78 -1.25
N GLY A 162 13.98 3.63 -1.70
CA GLY A 162 13.16 2.46 -1.98
C GLY A 162 13.42 1.34 -0.97
N ILE A 163 12.35 0.80 -0.40
CA ILE A 163 12.36 -0.44 0.38
C ILE A 163 11.33 -1.38 -0.24
N GLY A 164 11.66 -2.65 -0.35
CA GLY A 164 10.74 -3.66 -0.86
C GLY A 164 10.98 -5.02 -0.26
N GLN A 165 9.90 -5.78 -0.13
CA GLN A 165 9.95 -7.18 0.26
C GLN A 165 9.65 -8.06 -0.95
N SER A 166 10.45 -9.13 -1.18
CA SER A 166 10.19 -10.12 -2.23
C SER A 166 9.91 -9.46 -3.59
N THR A 167 8.68 -9.55 -4.12
CA THR A 167 8.26 -8.89 -5.38
C THR A 167 8.53 -7.38 -5.35
N GLY A 168 8.26 -6.71 -4.23
CA GLY A 168 8.57 -5.28 -4.06
C GLY A 168 10.07 -4.99 -4.19
N ALA A 169 10.94 -5.87 -3.68
CA ALA A 169 12.39 -5.76 -3.85
C ALA A 169 12.80 -5.99 -5.31
N ALA A 170 12.22 -6.99 -5.99
CA ALA A 170 12.48 -7.25 -7.41
C ALA A 170 12.06 -6.05 -8.29
N ILE A 171 10.96 -5.38 -7.96
CA ILE A 171 10.52 -4.15 -8.65
C ILE A 171 11.59 -3.06 -8.51
N TRP A 172 12.15 -2.85 -7.31
CA TRP A 172 13.22 -1.87 -7.11
C TRP A 172 14.49 -2.23 -7.85
N MET A 173 14.91 -3.49 -7.80
CA MET A 173 16.10 -3.96 -8.52
C MET A 173 15.98 -3.81 -10.04
N HIS A 174 14.81 -3.95 -10.59
CA HIS A 174 14.55 -3.74 -12.02
C HIS A 174 14.46 -2.26 -12.40
N HIS A 175 14.23 -1.38 -11.43
CA HIS A 175 14.13 0.08 -11.64
C HIS A 175 15.50 0.78 -11.69
N LEU A 176 16.52 0.18 -11.10
CA LEU A 176 17.90 0.70 -11.06
C LEU A 176 18.63 0.52 -12.39
#